data_5e8d6a44451b188682b9a266acdc2036
#
_entry.id   5e8d6a44451b188682b9a266acdc2036
#
_cell.length_a   1.000
_cell.length_b   1.000
_cell.length_c   1.000
_cell.angle_alpha   90.00
_cell.angle_beta   90.00
_cell.angle_gamma   90.00
#
_symmetry.space_group_name_H-M   'P 1'
#
loop_
_entity.id
_entity.type
_entity.pdbx_description
1 polymer ?
#
loop_
_entity_poly.entity_id
_entity_poly.type
_entity_poly.pdbx_seq_one_letter_code
_entity_poly.pdbx_strand_id
1 'polypeptide(L)'
;MPVGAVLLTAAAIGRLASARGSESEPIGRREEIILALMVVPVILVMVLPPATLGSFSASRKTTYSPGVTLSSSFYDDITSTSEITLLSVAAGQTSNQGSQALAKRAGAVVDFIGVASRDPSTPADEFLLTRYVITCCVADATIVQVRVVNVAPGAIQPNDWVEVRGQLYPLGRTMLVNADSVAVVPRPAKPYLTP
;
A
#
# COMPACT_ATOMS: atom_id res chain seq x y z
N MET A 1 -6.40 -2.46 15.76
CA MET A 1 -7.77 -2.55 15.24
C MET A 1 -8.56 -3.76 15.80
N PRO A 2 -8.58 -4.05 17.13
CA PRO A 2 -9.42 -5.13 17.67
C PRO A 2 -10.85 -4.69 18.02
N VAL A 3 -11.13 -3.37 18.12
CA VAL A 3 -12.41 -2.87 18.67
C VAL A 3 -13.62 -3.22 17.78
N GLY A 4 -13.48 -3.13 16.46
CA GLY A 4 -14.58 -3.47 15.53
C GLY A 4 -14.92 -4.97 15.53
N ALA A 5 -13.92 -5.84 15.63
CA ALA A 5 -14.14 -7.27 15.71
C ALA A 5 -14.80 -7.66 17.04
N VAL A 6 -14.41 -7.02 18.15
CA VAL A 6 -15.02 -7.24 19.46
C VAL A 6 -16.48 -6.79 19.51
N LEU A 7 -16.82 -5.66 18.89
CA LEU A 7 -18.20 -5.19 18.82
C LEU A 7 -19.08 -6.09 17.95
N LEU A 8 -18.58 -6.59 16.83
CA LEU A 8 -19.33 -7.52 15.97
C LEU A 8 -19.51 -8.88 16.62
N THR A 9 -18.52 -9.41 17.32
CA THR A 9 -18.64 -10.66 18.07
C THR A 9 -19.57 -10.50 19.26
N ALA A 10 -19.54 -9.39 20.01
CA ALA A 10 -20.47 -9.10 21.10
C ALA A 10 -21.92 -8.97 20.60
N ALA A 11 -22.14 -8.31 19.46
CA ALA A 11 -23.47 -8.20 18.84
C ALA A 11 -23.99 -9.56 18.34
N ALA A 12 -23.12 -10.40 17.77
CA ALA A 12 -23.48 -11.76 17.34
C ALA A 12 -23.82 -12.66 18.53
N ILE A 13 -23.02 -12.61 19.61
CA ILE A 13 -23.26 -13.36 20.84
C ILE A 13 -24.54 -12.87 21.52
N GLY A 14 -24.81 -11.56 21.55
CA GLY A 14 -26.04 -10.99 22.09
C GLY A 14 -27.29 -11.47 21.34
N ARG A 15 -27.23 -11.57 20.01
CA ARG A 15 -28.32 -12.11 19.18
C ARG A 15 -28.54 -13.62 19.39
N LEU A 16 -27.48 -14.40 19.52
CA LEU A 16 -27.54 -15.83 19.82
C LEU A 16 -28.08 -16.08 21.22
N ALA A 17 -27.78 -15.25 22.21
CA ALA A 17 -28.32 -15.33 23.56
C ALA A 17 -29.80 -14.96 23.60
N SER A 18 -30.24 -13.94 22.84
CA SER A 18 -31.64 -13.55 22.72
C SER A 18 -32.50 -14.58 21.97
N ALA A 19 -31.90 -15.31 21.02
CA ALA A 19 -32.59 -16.39 20.31
C ALA A 19 -32.83 -17.66 21.16
N ARG A 20 -32.14 -17.81 22.29
CA ARG A 20 -32.33 -18.93 23.21
C ARG A 20 -33.57 -18.84 24.09
N GLY A 21 -34.22 -17.67 24.16
CA GLY A 21 -35.41 -17.44 24.97
C GLY A 21 -36.75 -17.47 24.20
N SER A 22 -36.72 -17.67 22.91
CA SER A 22 -37.90 -17.75 22.04
C SER A 22 -38.10 -19.20 21.65
N GLU A 23 -39.28 -19.77 21.91
CA GLU A 23 -39.66 -21.09 21.39
C GLU A 23 -39.43 -21.10 19.90
N SER A 24 -38.36 -21.77 19.47
CA SER A 24 -37.92 -21.81 18.10
C SER A 24 -38.86 -22.70 17.30
N GLU A 25 -39.68 -22.09 16.45
CA GLU A 25 -40.16 -22.79 15.27
C GLU A 25 -38.94 -23.39 14.53
N PRO A 26 -39.07 -24.62 14.01
CA PRO A 26 -37.96 -25.26 13.32
C PRO A 26 -37.56 -24.38 12.14
N ILE A 27 -36.30 -23.88 12.17
CA ILE A 27 -35.69 -23.06 11.12
C ILE A 27 -35.87 -23.81 9.81
N GLY A 28 -36.64 -23.26 8.91
CA GLY A 28 -36.92 -23.87 7.61
C GLY A 28 -35.60 -23.98 6.80
N ARG A 29 -35.47 -25.06 6.03
CA ARG A 29 -34.30 -25.32 5.15
C ARG A 29 -33.85 -24.09 4.36
N ARG A 30 -34.78 -23.19 4.05
CA ARG A 30 -34.53 -21.93 3.34
C ARG A 30 -33.78 -20.92 4.20
N GLU A 31 -34.06 -20.83 5.46
CA GLU A 31 -33.41 -19.92 6.42
C GLU A 31 -31.99 -20.41 6.76
N GLU A 32 -31.77 -21.71 6.84
CA GLU A 32 -30.45 -22.31 7.00
C GLU A 32 -29.53 -21.98 5.79
N ILE A 33 -30.07 -22.06 4.57
CA ILE A 33 -29.32 -21.72 3.34
C ILE A 33 -28.97 -20.24 3.32
N ILE A 34 -29.91 -19.36 3.71
CA ILE A 34 -29.65 -17.91 3.76
C ILE A 34 -28.59 -17.59 4.82
N LEU A 35 -28.66 -18.21 5.98
CA LEU A 35 -27.69 -18.03 7.05
C LEU A 35 -26.30 -18.54 6.62
N ALA A 36 -26.22 -19.71 6.02
CA ALA A 36 -24.99 -20.27 5.48
C ALA A 36 -24.40 -19.37 4.39
N LEU A 37 -25.22 -18.83 3.48
CA LEU A 37 -24.78 -17.92 2.42
C LEU A 37 -24.20 -16.60 2.98
N MET A 38 -24.66 -16.14 4.14
CA MET A 38 -24.11 -14.96 4.81
C MET A 38 -22.85 -15.26 5.64
N VAL A 39 -22.76 -16.44 6.23
CA VAL A 39 -21.66 -16.81 7.13
C VAL A 39 -20.43 -17.32 6.36
N VAL A 40 -20.64 -18.04 5.26
CA VAL A 40 -19.56 -18.60 4.42
C VAL A 40 -18.57 -17.54 3.95
N PRO A 41 -18.94 -16.39 3.37
CA PRO A 41 -17.98 -15.38 2.93
C PRO A 41 -17.17 -14.77 4.10
N VAL A 42 -17.78 -14.63 5.28
CA VAL A 42 -17.08 -14.13 6.46
C VAL A 42 -16.00 -15.11 6.94
N ILE A 43 -16.34 -16.39 6.99
CA ILE A 43 -15.38 -17.46 7.33
C ILE A 43 -14.28 -17.52 6.26
N LEU A 44 -14.64 -17.43 4.98
CA LEU A 44 -13.69 -17.46 3.88
C LEU A 44 -12.65 -16.32 4.00
N VAL A 45 -13.07 -15.11 4.32
CA VAL A 45 -12.18 -13.96 4.54
C VAL A 45 -11.31 -14.14 5.78
N MET A 46 -11.81 -14.82 6.82
CA MET A 46 -11.03 -15.08 8.04
C MET A 46 -9.98 -16.19 7.87
N VAL A 47 -10.27 -17.18 7.03
CA VAL A 47 -9.39 -18.36 6.80
C VAL A 47 -8.34 -18.07 5.73
N LEU A 48 -8.66 -17.23 4.74
CA LEU A 48 -7.70 -16.83 3.72
C LEU A 48 -6.67 -15.86 4.33
N PRO A 49 -5.37 -16.17 4.24
CA PRO A 49 -4.35 -15.22 4.66
C PRO A 49 -4.54 -13.92 3.87
N PRO A 50 -4.39 -12.74 4.51
CA PRO A 50 -4.53 -11.47 3.81
C PRO A 50 -3.55 -11.44 2.64
N ALA A 51 -4.09 -11.45 1.42
CA ALA A 51 -3.28 -11.33 0.21
C ALA A 51 -2.47 -10.03 0.31
N THR A 52 -1.16 -10.14 0.28
CA THR A 52 -0.30 -8.98 0.29
C THR A 52 -0.48 -8.22 -1.02
N LEU A 53 -0.65 -6.90 -0.91
CA LEU A 53 -0.68 -6.03 -2.07
C LEU A 53 0.67 -6.17 -2.80
N GLY A 54 0.66 -6.85 -3.93
CA GLY A 54 1.83 -7.12 -4.75
C GLY A 54 1.88 -6.26 -6.01
N SER A 55 2.85 -6.53 -6.88
CA SER A 55 3.06 -5.84 -8.16
C SER A 55 1.83 -5.87 -9.07
N PHE A 56 1.01 -6.93 -9.00
CA PHE A 56 -0.24 -7.04 -9.74
C PHE A 56 -1.24 -5.94 -9.37
N SER A 57 -1.37 -5.61 -8.09
CA SER A 57 -2.21 -4.49 -7.64
C SER A 57 -1.62 -3.15 -8.05
N ALA A 58 -0.30 -3.04 -8.07
CA ALA A 58 0.42 -1.84 -8.47
C ALA A 58 0.22 -1.50 -9.95
N SER A 59 0.21 -2.51 -10.83
CA SER A 59 0.03 -2.31 -12.27
C SER A 59 -1.40 -1.89 -12.67
N ARG A 60 -2.39 -2.12 -11.82
CA ARG A 60 -3.80 -1.78 -12.09
C ARG A 60 -4.27 -0.46 -11.48
N LYS A 61 -3.55 0.06 -10.52
CA LYS A 61 -3.84 1.39 -9.97
C LYS A 61 -3.01 2.42 -10.74
N THR A 62 -3.67 3.39 -11.34
CA THR A 62 -2.98 4.57 -11.89
C THR A 62 -2.17 5.24 -10.78
N THR A 63 -1.00 5.72 -11.11
CA THR A 63 0.01 6.31 -10.22
C THR A 63 -0.49 7.47 -9.34
N TYR A 64 -1.76 7.84 -9.49
CA TYR A 64 -2.38 8.94 -8.78
C TYR A 64 -3.79 8.55 -8.32
N SER A 65 -3.95 8.28 -7.04
CA SER A 65 -5.26 8.27 -6.40
C SER A 65 -5.38 9.53 -5.53
N PRO A 66 -6.27 10.47 -5.83
CA PRO A 66 -6.37 11.75 -5.13
C PRO A 66 -6.95 11.67 -3.71
N GLY A 67 -6.90 10.51 -3.07
CA GLY A 67 -7.60 10.22 -1.82
C GLY A 67 -6.81 10.45 -0.52
N VAL A 68 -5.51 10.69 -0.56
CA VAL A 68 -4.73 10.98 0.66
C VAL A 68 -4.40 12.46 0.70
N THR A 69 -5.16 13.22 1.45
CA THR A 69 -4.73 14.55 1.95
C THR A 69 -3.72 14.32 3.06
N LEU A 70 -2.43 14.31 2.70
CA LEU A 70 -1.36 14.38 3.68
C LEU A 70 -1.47 15.74 4.41
N SER A 71 -1.33 15.73 5.73
CA SER A 71 -1.46 16.94 6.53
C SER A 71 -0.39 17.98 6.17
N SER A 72 -0.66 19.26 6.40
CA SER A 72 0.29 20.36 6.12
C SER A 72 1.62 20.19 6.86
N SER A 73 1.61 19.58 8.04
CA SER A 73 2.82 19.24 8.79
C SER A 73 3.78 18.30 8.03
N PHE A 74 3.24 17.50 7.12
CA PHE A 74 4.03 16.61 6.26
C PHE A 74 4.88 17.37 5.24
N TYR A 75 4.39 18.53 4.77
CA TYR A 75 5.13 19.37 3.82
C TYR A 75 6.26 20.12 4.51
N ASP A 76 6.08 20.51 5.76
CA ASP A 76 7.10 21.17 6.57
C ASP A 76 8.24 20.20 6.89
N ASP A 77 7.94 18.92 7.10
CA ASP A 77 8.94 17.87 7.36
C ASP A 77 9.81 17.61 6.11
N ILE A 78 9.22 17.60 4.89
CA ILE A 78 9.99 17.46 3.64
C ILE A 78 10.98 18.60 3.45
N THR A 79 10.66 19.79 3.90
CA THR A 79 11.53 20.98 3.73
C THR A 79 12.56 21.09 4.83
N SER A 80 12.31 20.57 6.02
CA SER A 80 13.15 20.66 7.21
C SER A 80 14.08 19.48 7.42
N THR A 81 13.69 18.27 6.97
CA THR A 81 14.47 17.05 7.20
C THR A 81 15.54 16.87 6.12
N SER A 82 16.72 16.46 6.54
CA SER A 82 17.85 16.18 5.63
C SER A 82 17.60 14.93 4.76
N GLU A 83 16.77 14.00 5.21
CA GLU A 83 16.51 12.73 4.56
C GLU A 83 15.19 12.75 3.78
N ILE A 84 15.22 12.35 2.52
CA ILE A 84 14.03 12.18 1.69
C ILE A 84 13.50 10.75 1.88
N THR A 85 12.28 10.62 2.36
CA THR A 85 11.59 9.34 2.53
C THR A 85 10.61 9.06 1.38
N LEU A 86 10.14 7.82 1.25
CA LEU A 86 9.05 7.51 0.31
C LEU A 86 7.74 8.24 0.64
N LEU A 87 7.51 8.61 1.90
CA LEU A 87 6.39 9.46 2.27
C LEU A 87 6.56 10.88 1.72
N SER A 88 7.79 11.43 1.73
CA SER A 88 8.10 12.70 1.07
C SER A 88 7.81 12.64 -0.42
N VAL A 89 8.14 11.53 -1.06
CA VAL A 89 7.81 11.26 -2.48
C VAL A 89 6.29 11.24 -2.67
N ALA A 90 5.54 10.58 -1.79
CA ALA A 90 4.08 10.56 -1.84
C ALA A 90 3.50 11.99 -1.80
N ALA A 91 3.99 12.82 -0.90
CA ALA A 91 3.58 14.23 -0.81
C ALA A 91 3.91 15.00 -2.09
N GLY A 92 5.07 14.77 -2.69
CA GLY A 92 5.45 15.37 -3.96
C GLY A 92 4.56 14.95 -5.14
N GLN A 93 4.08 13.71 -5.11
CA GLN A 93 3.18 13.18 -6.14
C GLN A 93 1.73 13.68 -5.97
N THR A 94 1.32 14.01 -4.76
CA THR A 94 -0.07 14.39 -4.45
C THR A 94 -0.33 15.89 -4.49
N SER A 95 0.70 16.74 -4.32
CA SER A 95 0.54 18.20 -4.28
C SER A 95 1.58 18.95 -5.10
N ASN A 96 1.19 20.13 -5.59
CA ASN A 96 2.10 21.03 -6.30
C ASN A 96 3.17 21.62 -5.35
N GLN A 97 2.83 21.86 -4.10
CA GLN A 97 3.77 22.38 -3.09
C GLN A 97 4.84 21.33 -2.78
N GLY A 98 4.43 20.08 -2.56
CA GLY A 98 5.36 18.96 -2.34
C GLY A 98 6.26 18.71 -3.55
N SER A 99 5.73 18.75 -4.78
CA SER A 99 6.54 18.57 -5.99
C SER A 99 7.58 19.67 -6.17
N GLN A 100 7.23 20.93 -5.86
CA GLN A 100 8.18 22.05 -5.88
C GLN A 100 9.25 21.94 -4.79
N ALA A 101 8.87 21.48 -3.60
CA ALA A 101 9.81 21.25 -2.50
C ALA A 101 10.83 20.16 -2.87
N LEU A 102 10.38 19.05 -3.45
CA LEU A 102 11.27 17.99 -3.92
C LEU A 102 12.13 18.43 -5.12
N ALA A 103 11.59 19.26 -6.02
CA ALA A 103 12.36 19.77 -7.17
C ALA A 103 13.61 20.56 -6.76
N LYS A 104 13.54 21.26 -5.63
CA LYS A 104 14.70 21.97 -5.05
C LYS A 104 15.78 21.02 -4.52
N ARG A 105 15.45 19.74 -4.36
CA ARG A 105 16.33 18.71 -3.85
C ARG A 105 16.73 17.68 -4.93
N ALA A 106 16.61 18.05 -6.22
CA ALA A 106 17.06 17.23 -7.32
C ALA A 106 18.55 16.87 -7.17
N GLY A 107 18.89 15.59 -7.42
CA GLY A 107 20.23 15.05 -7.21
C GLY A 107 20.54 14.62 -5.77
N ALA A 108 19.61 14.80 -4.83
CA ALA A 108 19.81 14.28 -3.47
C ALA A 108 19.92 12.76 -3.47
N VAL A 109 20.82 12.23 -2.66
CA VAL A 109 20.97 10.80 -2.45
C VAL A 109 19.82 10.29 -1.61
N VAL A 110 19.20 9.21 -2.07
CA VAL A 110 18.06 8.55 -1.41
C VAL A 110 18.34 7.07 -1.24
N ASP A 111 17.70 6.49 -0.25
CA ASP A 111 17.70 5.06 0.02
C ASP A 111 16.26 4.61 0.23
N PHE A 112 15.76 3.80 -0.70
CA PHE A 112 14.35 3.39 -0.71
C PHE A 112 14.21 1.88 -0.73
N ILE A 113 13.31 1.36 0.10
CA ILE A 113 12.91 -0.05 0.06
C ILE A 113 11.47 -0.15 -0.43
N GLY A 114 11.22 -1.01 -1.41
CA GLY A 114 9.88 -1.24 -1.97
C GLY A 114 9.79 -2.52 -2.78
N VAL A 115 8.64 -2.74 -3.41
CA VAL A 115 8.40 -3.88 -4.28
C VAL A 115 8.65 -3.47 -5.72
N ALA A 116 9.44 -4.25 -6.44
CA ALA A 116 9.66 -4.06 -7.86
C ALA A 116 8.41 -4.43 -8.65
N SER A 117 7.98 -3.54 -9.53
CA SER A 117 6.91 -3.79 -10.49
C SER A 117 7.34 -3.35 -11.89
N ARG A 118 6.84 -4.05 -12.90
CA ARG A 118 7.05 -3.71 -14.31
C ARG A 118 5.72 -3.82 -15.04
N ASP A 119 5.49 -2.93 -15.97
CA ASP A 119 4.44 -3.08 -16.95
C ASP A 119 5.05 -3.44 -18.33
N PRO A 120 4.25 -3.88 -19.31
CA PRO A 120 4.77 -4.27 -20.62
C PRO A 120 5.51 -3.16 -21.38
N SER A 121 5.31 -1.91 -21.01
CA SER A 121 5.94 -0.73 -21.63
C SER A 121 7.21 -0.29 -20.91
N THR A 122 7.52 -0.88 -19.73
CA THR A 122 8.72 -0.53 -18.95
C THR A 122 9.98 -1.06 -19.63
N PRO A 123 10.96 -0.20 -19.95
CA PRO A 123 12.25 -0.62 -20.52
C PRO A 123 12.95 -1.69 -19.67
N ALA A 124 13.81 -2.49 -20.31
CA ALA A 124 14.49 -3.60 -19.64
C ALA A 124 15.45 -3.17 -18.53
N ASP A 125 15.99 -1.97 -18.62
CA ASP A 125 16.92 -1.33 -17.69
C ASP A 125 16.22 -0.44 -16.64
N GLU A 126 14.89 -0.52 -16.57
CA GLU A 126 14.06 0.24 -15.64
C GLU A 126 13.07 -0.67 -14.89
N PHE A 127 12.61 -0.22 -13.73
CA PHE A 127 11.44 -0.77 -13.04
C PHE A 127 10.76 0.31 -12.19
N LEU A 128 9.55 0.03 -11.73
CA LEU A 128 8.82 0.88 -10.78
C LEU A 128 9.01 0.31 -9.37
N LEU A 129 9.68 1.07 -8.51
CA LEU A 129 9.72 0.81 -7.08
C LEU A 129 8.40 1.28 -6.47
N THR A 130 7.66 0.35 -5.92
CA THR A 130 6.31 0.59 -5.42
C THR A 130 6.22 0.33 -3.93
N ARG A 131 5.57 1.23 -3.21
CA ARG A 131 5.18 1.02 -1.82
C ARG A 131 3.76 1.50 -1.59
N TYR A 132 3.06 0.89 -0.65
CA TYR A 132 1.69 1.28 -0.29
C TYR A 132 1.70 2.11 0.98
N VAL A 133 0.95 3.21 0.96
CA VAL A 133 0.63 4.03 2.14
C VAL A 133 -0.77 3.64 2.59
N ILE A 134 -0.91 3.28 3.86
CA ILE A 134 -2.19 2.90 4.46
C ILE A 134 -2.42 3.80 5.68
N THR A 135 -3.56 4.48 5.71
CA THR A 135 -3.93 5.36 6.82
C THR A 135 -4.76 4.62 7.87
N CYS A 136 -5.80 3.89 7.44
CA CYS A 136 -6.70 3.19 8.37
C CYS A 136 -6.88 1.71 8.03
N CYS A 137 -7.00 1.34 6.76
CA CYS A 137 -7.25 -0.04 6.33
C CYS A 137 -6.80 -0.26 4.88
N VAL A 138 -6.82 -1.51 4.40
CA VAL A 138 -6.36 -1.85 3.04
C VAL A 138 -7.20 -1.18 1.95
N ALA A 139 -8.45 -0.78 2.26
CA ALA A 139 -9.33 -0.12 1.29
C ALA A 139 -8.85 1.30 0.95
N ASP A 140 -8.15 1.99 1.85
CA ASP A 140 -7.59 3.33 1.63
C ASP A 140 -6.15 3.31 1.10
N ALA A 141 -5.61 2.12 0.82
CA ALA A 141 -4.25 1.97 0.36
C ALA A 141 -3.99 2.79 -0.91
N THR A 142 -3.08 3.73 -0.82
CA THR A 142 -2.54 4.50 -1.95
C THR A 142 -1.18 4.00 -2.35
N ILE A 143 -0.82 4.25 -3.60
CA ILE A 143 0.44 3.81 -4.17
C ILE A 143 1.41 4.98 -4.23
N VAL A 144 2.63 4.75 -3.73
CA VAL A 144 3.79 5.58 -4.02
C VAL A 144 4.66 4.80 -5.00
N GLN A 145 4.98 5.42 -6.13
CA GLN A 145 5.83 4.83 -7.15
C GLN A 145 6.98 5.74 -7.51
N VAL A 146 8.15 5.14 -7.62
CA VAL A 146 9.36 5.80 -8.10
C VAL A 146 9.89 5.00 -9.28
N ARG A 147 10.17 5.67 -10.40
CA ARG A 147 10.83 5.04 -11.54
C ARG A 147 12.31 4.92 -11.25
N VAL A 148 12.82 3.71 -11.26
CA VAL A 148 14.24 3.41 -11.06
C VAL A 148 14.85 3.10 -12.42
N VAL A 149 15.92 3.80 -12.77
CA VAL A 149 16.65 3.65 -14.04
C VAL A 149 18.10 3.25 -13.77
N ASN A 150 18.81 2.86 -14.82
CA ASN A 150 20.20 2.42 -14.77
C ASN A 150 20.37 1.10 -14.00
N VAL A 151 19.47 0.17 -14.25
CA VAL A 151 19.47 -1.16 -13.63
C VAL A 151 19.87 -2.21 -14.65
N ALA A 152 20.71 -3.16 -14.26
CA ALA A 152 21.09 -4.25 -15.15
C ALA A 152 19.84 -5.06 -15.57
N PRO A 153 19.61 -5.26 -16.88
CA PRO A 153 18.46 -6.01 -17.36
C PRO A 153 18.39 -7.41 -16.75
N GLY A 154 17.23 -7.80 -16.26
CA GLY A 154 17.00 -9.12 -15.65
C GLY A 154 17.51 -9.30 -14.22
N ALA A 155 18.18 -8.31 -13.62
CA ALA A 155 18.68 -8.37 -12.26
C ALA A 155 17.55 -8.45 -11.21
N ILE A 156 16.39 -7.84 -11.50
CA ILE A 156 15.27 -7.70 -10.58
C ILE A 156 14.02 -8.31 -11.22
N GLN A 157 13.33 -9.16 -10.47
CA GLN A 157 12.07 -9.77 -10.91
C GLN A 157 10.85 -9.01 -10.34
N PRO A 158 9.70 -9.02 -11.03
CA PRO A 158 8.46 -8.50 -10.47
C PRO A 158 8.12 -9.19 -9.13
N ASN A 159 7.69 -8.41 -8.15
CA ASN A 159 7.41 -8.77 -6.75
C ASN A 159 8.64 -8.94 -5.85
N ASP A 160 9.87 -8.79 -6.34
CA ASP A 160 11.02 -8.72 -5.46
C ASP A 160 10.92 -7.49 -4.56
N TRP A 161 11.26 -7.69 -3.29
CA TRP A 161 11.56 -6.58 -2.40
C TRP A 161 12.99 -6.12 -2.68
N VAL A 162 13.14 -4.85 -2.96
CA VAL A 162 14.42 -4.27 -3.36
C VAL A 162 14.73 -3.03 -2.55
N GLU A 163 15.98 -2.89 -2.21
CA GLU A 163 16.60 -1.68 -1.69
C GLU A 163 17.31 -0.97 -2.84
N VAL A 164 16.99 0.29 -3.04
CA VAL A 164 17.53 1.13 -4.10
C VAL A 164 18.19 2.33 -3.49
N ARG A 165 19.48 2.47 -3.74
CA ARG A 165 20.24 3.67 -3.40
C ARG A 165 20.64 4.40 -4.68
N GLY A 166 20.45 5.71 -4.71
CA GLY A 166 20.76 6.50 -5.90
C GLY A 166 20.37 7.96 -5.75
N GLN A 167 20.34 8.67 -6.86
CA GLN A 167 20.02 10.09 -6.90
C GLN A 167 18.59 10.31 -7.37
N LEU A 168 17.83 11.12 -6.62
CA LEU A 168 16.45 11.46 -6.93
C LEU A 168 16.36 12.63 -7.90
N TYR A 169 15.58 12.47 -8.96
CA TYR A 169 15.24 13.50 -9.93
C TYR A 169 13.73 13.67 -10.06
N PRO A 170 13.15 14.68 -9.40
CA PRO A 170 11.73 15.01 -9.52
C PRO A 170 11.45 15.63 -10.90
N LEU A 171 10.57 14.99 -11.68
CA LEU A 171 10.10 15.45 -12.98
C LEU A 171 8.61 15.76 -12.89
N GLY A 172 8.26 16.89 -12.31
CA GLY A 172 6.89 17.22 -11.95
C GLY A 172 6.36 16.26 -10.88
N ARG A 173 5.32 15.48 -11.20
CA ARG A 173 4.77 14.45 -10.31
C ARG A 173 5.42 13.07 -10.48
N THR A 174 6.22 12.90 -11.52
CA THR A 174 6.99 11.67 -11.71
C THR A 174 8.31 11.78 -10.95
N MET A 175 8.60 10.79 -10.14
CA MET A 175 9.85 10.72 -9.40
C MET A 175 10.72 9.64 -10.04
N LEU A 176 11.95 10.03 -10.39
CA LEU A 176 12.94 9.17 -11.01
C LEU A 176 14.13 9.03 -10.05
N VAL A 177 14.62 7.81 -9.87
CA VAL A 177 15.87 7.53 -9.18
C VAL A 177 16.85 6.93 -10.18
N ASN A 178 17.98 7.62 -10.37
CA ASN A 178 19.12 7.04 -11.04
C ASN A 178 19.86 6.16 -10.04
N ALA A 179 19.79 4.85 -10.23
CA ALA A 179 20.30 3.91 -9.24
C ALA A 179 21.84 3.83 -9.30
N ASP A 180 22.46 3.99 -8.15
CA ASP A 180 23.88 3.68 -7.92
C ASP A 180 24.04 2.21 -7.51
N SER A 181 23.07 1.68 -6.73
CA SER A 181 23.01 0.28 -6.35
C SER A 181 21.57 -0.19 -6.16
N VAL A 182 21.32 -1.45 -6.51
CA VAL A 182 20.03 -2.14 -6.31
C VAL A 182 20.31 -3.51 -5.74
N ALA A 183 19.68 -3.87 -4.62
CA ALA A 183 19.82 -5.16 -3.97
C ALA A 183 18.46 -5.77 -3.65
N VAL A 184 18.31 -7.08 -3.90
CA VAL A 184 17.14 -7.83 -3.44
C VAL A 184 17.26 -8.05 -1.95
N VAL A 185 16.22 -7.67 -1.20
CA VAL A 185 16.17 -7.75 0.25
C VAL A 185 14.95 -8.57 0.72
N PRO A 186 14.99 -9.16 1.91
CA PRO A 186 13.81 -9.79 2.47
C PRO A 186 12.71 -8.75 2.71
N ARG A 187 11.45 -9.21 2.66
CA ARG A 187 10.31 -8.36 2.97
C ARG A 187 10.46 -7.71 4.34
N PRO A 188 10.37 -6.38 4.45
CA PRO A 188 10.50 -5.69 5.74
C PRO A 188 9.35 -6.05 6.69
N ALA A 189 9.61 -6.00 7.99
CA ALA A 189 8.60 -6.25 9.02
C ALA A 189 7.39 -5.31 8.93
N LYS A 190 7.61 -4.08 8.46
CA LYS A 190 6.56 -3.10 8.15
C LYS A 190 6.49 -2.90 6.64
N PRO A 191 5.72 -3.70 5.90
CA PRO A 191 5.68 -3.63 4.44
C PRO A 191 4.90 -2.42 3.91
N TYR A 192 4.09 -1.79 4.74
CA TYR A 192 3.29 -0.62 4.41
C TYR A 192 3.85 0.62 5.10
N LEU A 193 3.68 1.77 4.44
CA LEU A 193 3.98 3.07 5.03
C LEU A 193 2.73 3.58 5.76
N THR A 194 2.94 4.19 6.90
CA THR A 194 1.90 4.90 7.66
C THR A 194 2.32 6.35 7.80
N PRO A 195 1.44 7.33 7.52
CA PRO A 195 1.72 8.75 7.73
C PRO A 195 2.01 9.08 9.17
#